data_83de8e694c9e77f50e84977ca09d178c
#
_entry.id   83de8e694c9e77f50e84977ca09d178c
#
_cell.length_a   1.000
_cell.length_b   1.000
_cell.length_c   1.000
_cell.angle_alpha   90.00
_cell.angle_beta   90.00
_cell.angle_gamma   90.00
#
_symmetry.space_group_name_H-M   'P 1'
#
loop_
_entity.id
_entity.type
_entity.pdbx_description
1 polymer ?
#
loop_
_entity_poly.entity_id
_entity_poly.type
_entity_poly.pdbx_seq_one_letter_code
_entity_poly.pdbx_strand_id
1 'polypeptide(L)'
;MSTNLEIQNSFNDIFGVKHYNVKIVKKKENFFKFTISVLSYALFIWLLLIGGTLLLYVADIKIRAAKGDYSAPVFNAYVVLSGSMLPEIKIKDIVVTKKIAAEELEIGDIITFIAPDSRYGGISITHRILDKYYDESLGTYTYRTKGDNNNTADSSLVPNDNVLGKVILKIPKLGYLQDLLSSKGGLIIVVLIPCLTILSYDIMKLLKKIGQKTKLVKE
;
A
#
# COMPACT_ATOMS: atom_id res chain seq x y z
N MET A 1 -62.13 5.90 9.59
CA MET A 1 -61.18 5.34 8.57
C MET A 1 -61.70 4.02 7.98
N SER A 2 -62.71 3.37 8.55
CA SER A 2 -63.29 2.13 8.08
C SER A 2 -64.32 2.31 6.93
N THR A 3 -65.05 3.39 6.88
CA THR A 3 -66.12 3.66 5.90
C THR A 3 -65.65 3.80 4.44
N ASN A 4 -64.43 4.32 4.19
CA ASN A 4 -63.88 4.45 2.83
C ASN A 4 -63.44 3.12 2.22
N LEU A 5 -63.05 2.15 3.04
CA LEU A 5 -62.64 0.82 2.58
C LEU A 5 -63.89 -0.04 2.20
N GLU A 6 -64.99 0.10 2.94
CA GLU A 6 -66.22 -0.61 2.64
C GLU A 6 -66.90 -0.09 1.35
N ILE A 7 -66.88 1.22 1.12
CA ILE A 7 -67.41 1.83 -0.11
C ILE A 7 -66.57 1.39 -1.32
N GLN A 8 -65.23 1.34 -1.16
CA GLN A 8 -64.31 0.92 -2.25
C GLN A 8 -64.45 -0.56 -2.60
N ASN A 9 -64.67 -1.41 -1.60
CA ASN A 9 -64.93 -2.83 -1.81
C ASN A 9 -66.28 -3.06 -2.51
N SER A 10 -67.34 -2.37 -2.08
CA SER A 10 -68.68 -2.44 -2.71
C SER A 10 -68.66 -1.93 -4.17
N PHE A 11 -67.89 -0.90 -4.48
CA PHE A 11 -67.70 -0.38 -5.84
C PHE A 11 -66.99 -1.39 -6.76
N ASN A 12 -65.97 -2.07 -6.25
CA ASN A 12 -65.20 -3.06 -6.99
C ASN A 12 -66.01 -4.33 -7.29
N ASP A 13 -66.88 -4.73 -6.36
CA ASP A 13 -67.80 -5.87 -6.52
C ASP A 13 -68.90 -5.60 -7.56
N ILE A 14 -69.41 -4.36 -7.67
CA ILE A 14 -70.41 -3.95 -8.64
C ILE A 14 -69.82 -3.90 -10.05
N PHE A 15 -68.56 -3.50 -10.24
CA PHE A 15 -67.93 -3.32 -11.54
C PHE A 15 -67.04 -4.49 -11.97
N GLY A 16 -67.04 -5.62 -11.24
CA GLY A 16 -66.30 -6.84 -11.60
C GLY A 16 -64.77 -6.65 -11.66
N VAL A 17 -64.23 -5.68 -10.93
CA VAL A 17 -62.81 -5.41 -10.89
C VAL A 17 -62.11 -6.51 -10.06
N LYS A 18 -61.39 -7.40 -10.72
CA LYS A 18 -60.58 -8.43 -10.05
C LYS A 18 -59.56 -7.77 -9.12
N HIS A 19 -59.65 -8.09 -7.82
CA HIS A 19 -58.65 -7.70 -6.86
C HIS A 19 -57.31 -8.37 -7.19
N TYR A 20 -56.44 -7.63 -7.80
CA TYR A 20 -55.01 -8.03 -7.90
C TYR A 20 -54.38 -7.72 -6.55
N ASN A 21 -54.18 -8.75 -5.72
CA ASN A 21 -53.31 -8.65 -4.55
C ASN A 21 -51.87 -8.43 -5.04
N VAL A 22 -51.51 -7.18 -5.26
CA VAL A 22 -50.11 -6.80 -5.51
C VAL A 22 -49.38 -6.98 -4.19
N LYS A 23 -48.86 -8.18 -3.95
CA LYS A 23 -47.85 -8.38 -2.91
C LYS A 23 -46.67 -7.51 -3.25
N ILE A 24 -46.57 -6.34 -2.65
CA ILE A 24 -45.34 -5.55 -2.65
C ILE A 24 -44.31 -6.38 -1.88
N VAL A 25 -43.59 -7.23 -2.61
CA VAL A 25 -42.43 -7.92 -2.09
C VAL A 25 -41.41 -6.83 -1.87
N LYS A 26 -41.35 -6.21 -0.70
CA LYS A 26 -40.24 -5.40 -0.25
C LYS A 26 -39.00 -6.30 -0.36
N LYS A 27 -38.27 -6.14 -1.45
CA LYS A 27 -36.97 -6.80 -1.65
C LYS A 27 -36.08 -6.33 -0.52
N LYS A 28 -35.88 -7.19 0.47
CA LYS A 28 -34.93 -6.96 1.56
C LYS A 28 -33.58 -6.80 0.84
N GLU A 29 -33.15 -5.54 0.64
CA GLU A 29 -31.82 -5.29 0.10
C GLU A 29 -30.86 -6.00 1.05
N ASN A 30 -30.11 -6.95 0.51
CA ASN A 30 -29.22 -7.75 1.33
C ASN A 30 -28.19 -6.77 1.92
N PHE A 31 -28.28 -6.52 3.22
CA PHE A 31 -27.30 -5.73 4.00
C PHE A 31 -25.87 -6.08 3.59
N PHE A 32 -25.62 -7.34 3.31
CA PHE A 32 -24.37 -7.87 2.81
C PHE A 32 -23.92 -7.26 1.45
N LYS A 33 -24.85 -7.02 0.51
CA LYS A 33 -24.49 -6.36 -0.77
C LYS A 33 -24.17 -4.89 -0.58
N PHE A 34 -24.86 -4.23 0.32
CA PHE A 34 -24.56 -2.84 0.67
C PHE A 34 -23.19 -2.72 1.32
N THR A 35 -22.85 -3.59 2.31
CA THR A 35 -21.54 -3.57 2.97
C THR A 35 -20.39 -3.86 2.01
N ILE A 36 -20.52 -4.83 1.10
CA ILE A 36 -19.51 -5.11 0.08
C ILE A 36 -19.33 -3.90 -0.85
N SER A 37 -20.40 -3.24 -1.26
CA SER A 37 -20.30 -2.07 -2.12
C SER A 37 -19.57 -0.92 -1.43
N VAL A 38 -19.91 -0.62 -0.17
CA VAL A 38 -19.22 0.41 0.61
C VAL A 38 -17.74 0.08 0.80
N LEU A 39 -17.42 -1.18 1.10
CA LEU A 39 -16.03 -1.63 1.28
C LEU A 39 -15.24 -1.50 -0.04
N SER A 40 -15.86 -1.83 -1.17
CA SER A 40 -15.24 -1.70 -2.50
C SER A 40 -14.93 -0.25 -2.85
N TYR A 41 -15.87 0.69 -2.59
CA TYR A 41 -15.62 2.12 -2.79
C TYR A 41 -14.55 2.66 -1.83
N ALA A 42 -14.56 2.25 -0.58
CA ALA A 42 -13.54 2.63 0.39
C ALA A 42 -12.15 2.17 -0.04
N LEU A 43 -12.02 0.92 -0.50
CA LEU A 43 -10.78 0.38 -1.06
C LEU A 43 -10.33 1.15 -2.30
N PHE A 44 -11.25 1.48 -3.20
CA PHE A 44 -10.95 2.25 -4.41
C PHE A 44 -10.42 3.65 -4.08
N ILE A 45 -11.09 4.36 -3.17
CA ILE A 45 -10.65 5.69 -2.70
C ILE A 45 -9.27 5.57 -2.04
N TRP A 46 -9.04 4.56 -1.21
CA TRP A 46 -7.76 4.32 -0.57
C TRP A 46 -6.63 4.08 -1.58
N LEU A 47 -6.89 3.28 -2.62
CA LEU A 47 -5.93 3.06 -3.71
C LEU A 47 -5.66 4.35 -4.51
N LEU A 48 -6.68 5.18 -4.76
CA LEU A 48 -6.49 6.48 -5.40
C LEU A 48 -5.62 7.42 -4.56
N LEU A 49 -5.82 7.44 -3.24
CA LEU A 49 -5.00 8.25 -2.33
C LEU A 49 -3.54 7.78 -2.33
N ILE A 50 -3.30 6.46 -2.26
CA ILE A 50 -1.95 5.91 -2.35
C ILE A 50 -1.31 6.23 -3.70
N GLY A 51 -2.02 6.00 -4.80
CA GLY A 51 -1.53 6.30 -6.14
C GLY A 51 -1.21 7.79 -6.32
N GLY A 52 -2.09 8.66 -5.83
CA GLY A 52 -1.90 10.11 -5.84
C GLY A 52 -0.68 10.55 -5.04
N THR A 53 -0.51 10.04 -3.82
CA THR A 53 0.68 10.37 -3.00
C THR A 53 1.98 9.86 -3.65
N LEU A 54 1.95 8.70 -4.28
CA LEU A 54 3.10 8.14 -4.97
C LEU A 54 3.48 8.97 -6.22
N LEU A 55 2.47 9.44 -6.97
CA LEU A 55 2.68 10.34 -8.10
C LEU A 55 3.28 11.68 -7.66
N LEU A 56 2.79 12.27 -6.58
CA LEU A 56 3.32 13.51 -6.02
C LEU A 56 4.77 13.32 -5.56
N TYR A 57 5.09 12.18 -4.92
CA TYR A 57 6.45 11.84 -4.51
C TYR A 57 7.41 11.73 -5.70
N VAL A 58 7.00 11.01 -6.76
CA VAL A 58 7.82 10.89 -7.99
C VAL A 58 7.97 12.24 -8.69
N ALA A 59 6.92 13.07 -8.70
CA ALA A 59 6.98 14.41 -9.28
C ALA A 59 7.96 15.31 -8.50
N ASP A 60 7.95 15.28 -7.15
CA ASP A 60 8.88 16.02 -6.32
C ASP A 60 10.34 15.65 -6.62
N ILE A 61 10.65 14.34 -6.71
CA ILE A 61 11.99 13.88 -7.09
C ILE A 61 12.41 14.42 -8.46
N LYS A 62 11.54 14.36 -9.47
CA LYS A 62 11.84 14.86 -10.81
C LYS A 62 12.04 16.37 -10.86
N ILE A 63 11.20 17.13 -10.11
CA ILE A 63 11.31 18.58 -10.03
C ILE A 63 12.61 19.00 -9.35
N ARG A 64 13.03 18.33 -8.28
CA ARG A 64 14.31 18.58 -7.61
C ARG A 64 15.49 18.27 -8.55
N ALA A 65 15.47 17.12 -9.19
CA ALA A 65 16.49 16.74 -10.15
C ALA A 65 16.61 17.75 -11.32
N ALA A 66 15.49 18.27 -11.82
CA ALA A 66 15.46 19.30 -12.85
C ALA A 66 16.04 20.65 -12.38
N LYS A 67 15.98 20.92 -11.07
CA LYS A 67 16.60 22.10 -10.43
C LYS A 67 18.08 21.88 -10.05
N GLY A 68 18.65 20.72 -10.39
CA GLY A 68 20.02 20.34 -10.01
C GLY A 68 20.18 19.92 -8.55
N ASP A 69 19.07 19.76 -7.82
CA ASP A 69 19.06 19.25 -6.46
C ASP A 69 18.95 17.72 -6.48
N TYR A 70 20.07 17.04 -6.36
CA TYR A 70 20.18 15.58 -6.28
C TYR A 70 20.21 15.09 -4.84
N SER A 71 19.83 15.92 -3.86
CA SER A 71 19.78 15.50 -2.47
C SER A 71 18.79 14.33 -2.31
N ALA A 72 19.19 13.35 -1.51
CA ALA A 72 18.31 12.21 -1.22
C ALA A 72 17.00 12.70 -0.58
N PRO A 73 15.86 12.11 -0.94
CA PRO A 73 14.58 12.42 -0.28
C PRO A 73 14.69 12.28 1.24
N VAL A 74 13.89 13.04 1.97
CA VAL A 74 13.86 12.98 3.44
C VAL A 74 13.54 11.57 3.94
N PHE A 75 12.68 10.85 3.21
CA PHE A 75 12.32 9.45 3.49
C PHE A 75 12.70 8.56 2.33
N ASN A 76 13.32 7.43 2.64
CA ASN A 76 13.66 6.39 1.68
C ASN A 76 13.24 5.02 2.21
N ALA A 77 13.04 4.06 1.31
CA ALA A 77 12.71 2.69 1.65
C ALA A 77 13.71 1.73 0.98
N TYR A 78 14.23 0.78 1.75
CA TYR A 78 15.19 -0.21 1.28
C TYR A 78 14.74 -1.61 1.64
N VAL A 79 14.87 -2.56 0.69
CA VAL A 79 14.64 -3.97 0.95
C VAL A 79 15.90 -4.59 1.52
N VAL A 80 15.77 -5.27 2.65
CA VAL A 80 16.87 -5.98 3.28
C VAL A 80 17.12 -7.31 2.57
N LEU A 81 18.34 -7.48 2.06
CA LEU A 81 18.73 -8.63 1.25
C LEU A 81 19.63 -9.63 1.99
N SER A 82 20.17 -9.28 3.15
CA SER A 82 21.06 -10.13 3.94
C SER A 82 20.57 -10.32 5.37
N GLY A 83 21.11 -11.32 6.06
CA GLY A 83 20.77 -11.61 7.45
C GLY A 83 21.66 -10.92 8.49
N SER A 84 22.46 -9.92 8.12
CA SER A 84 23.41 -9.25 9.03
C SER A 84 22.75 -8.57 10.23
N MET A 85 21.47 -8.20 10.11
CA MET A 85 20.69 -7.53 11.17
C MET A 85 19.71 -8.45 11.91
N LEU A 86 19.86 -9.79 11.76
CA LEU A 86 19.07 -10.74 12.53
C LEU A 86 19.39 -10.65 14.03
N PRO A 87 18.42 -10.88 14.92
CA PRO A 87 17.01 -11.18 14.65
C PRO A 87 16.15 -9.92 14.44
N GLU A 88 16.71 -8.72 14.62
CA GLU A 88 15.97 -7.45 14.63
C GLU A 88 15.34 -7.17 13.26
N ILE A 89 16.13 -7.24 12.19
CA ILE A 89 15.64 -7.04 10.81
C ILE A 89 15.92 -8.30 10.02
N LYS A 90 14.91 -8.82 9.34
CA LYS A 90 14.97 -10.08 8.59
C LYS A 90 15.11 -9.82 7.09
N ILE A 91 15.59 -10.84 6.39
CA ILE A 91 15.64 -10.83 4.92
C ILE A 91 14.23 -10.60 4.36
N LYS A 92 14.12 -9.73 3.36
CA LYS A 92 12.86 -9.28 2.73
C LYS A 92 11.97 -8.39 3.62
N ASP A 93 12.47 -7.91 4.77
CA ASP A 93 11.86 -6.76 5.41
C ASP A 93 12.15 -5.50 4.59
N ILE A 94 11.26 -4.51 4.65
CA ILE A 94 11.52 -3.16 4.14
C ILE A 94 11.81 -2.28 5.36
N VAL A 95 12.92 -1.56 5.30
CA VAL A 95 13.25 -0.52 6.26
C VAL A 95 12.97 0.84 5.64
N VAL A 96 12.25 1.69 6.39
CA VAL A 96 12.04 3.09 6.02
C VAL A 96 13.05 3.93 6.81
N THR A 97 13.83 4.72 6.09
CA THR A 97 14.81 5.61 6.69
C THR A 97 14.39 7.07 6.57
N LYS A 98 14.75 7.86 7.55
CA LYS A 98 14.61 9.31 7.56
C LYS A 98 16.01 9.94 7.59
N LYS A 99 16.28 10.89 6.70
CA LYS A 99 17.51 11.70 6.77
C LYS A 99 17.40 12.63 7.97
N ILE A 100 18.36 12.55 8.87
CA ILE A 100 18.46 13.40 10.07
C ILE A 100 19.86 13.99 10.14
N ALA A 101 20.03 15.04 10.94
CA ALA A 101 21.31 15.70 11.13
C ALA A 101 22.33 14.76 11.81
N ALA A 102 23.61 14.95 11.52
CA ALA A 102 24.67 14.11 12.07
C ALA A 102 24.73 14.17 13.61
N GLU A 103 24.39 15.30 14.17
CA GLU A 103 24.35 15.55 15.62
C GLU A 103 23.31 14.70 16.33
N GLU A 104 22.18 14.46 15.66
CA GLU A 104 21.02 13.73 16.19
C GLU A 104 21.18 12.20 16.10
N LEU A 105 22.19 11.70 15.36
CA LEU A 105 22.49 10.28 15.32
C LEU A 105 23.19 9.85 16.60
N GLU A 106 22.69 8.77 17.21
CA GLU A 106 23.20 8.27 18.49
C GLU A 106 23.76 6.85 18.37
N ILE A 107 24.63 6.47 19.29
CA ILE A 107 25.09 5.09 19.45
C ILE A 107 23.86 4.19 19.72
N GLY A 108 23.78 3.07 18.99
CA GLY A 108 22.64 2.16 19.03
C GLY A 108 21.62 2.40 17.92
N ASP A 109 21.64 3.54 17.25
CA ASP A 109 20.77 3.78 16.08
C ASP A 109 21.09 2.82 14.94
N ILE A 110 20.05 2.40 14.22
CA ILE A 110 20.21 1.64 12.98
C ILE A 110 20.19 2.63 11.83
N ILE A 111 21.26 2.65 11.03
CA ILE A 111 21.40 3.51 9.87
C ILE A 111 21.53 2.70 8.59
N THR A 112 21.02 3.25 7.49
CA THR A 112 21.33 2.78 6.15
C THR A 112 22.33 3.75 5.52
N PHE A 113 23.40 3.22 4.96
CA PHE A 113 24.49 4.01 4.41
C PHE A 113 25.06 3.37 3.14
N ILE A 114 25.75 4.14 2.32
CA ILE A 114 26.52 3.63 1.18
C ILE A 114 27.87 3.14 1.71
N ALA A 115 28.20 1.88 1.40
CA ALA A 115 29.46 1.30 1.81
C ALA A 115 30.65 2.17 1.35
N PRO A 116 31.52 2.62 2.27
CA PRO A 116 32.68 3.45 1.90
C PRO A 116 33.75 2.66 1.17
N ASP A 117 33.73 1.33 1.29
CA ASP A 117 34.69 0.45 0.61
C ASP A 117 34.32 0.27 -0.86
N SER A 118 35.25 0.61 -1.75
CA SER A 118 35.09 0.48 -3.21
C SER A 118 34.77 -0.94 -3.69
N ARG A 119 35.08 -1.97 -2.90
CA ARG A 119 34.75 -3.37 -3.19
C ARG A 119 33.24 -3.62 -3.24
N TYR A 120 32.45 -2.81 -2.56
CA TYR A 120 31.00 -2.95 -2.50
C TYR A 120 30.25 -1.98 -3.42
N GLY A 121 30.97 -1.18 -4.23
CA GLY A 121 30.45 -0.50 -5.40
C GLY A 121 29.19 0.36 -5.18
N GLY A 122 29.08 1.07 -4.06
CA GLY A 122 27.91 1.90 -3.79
C GLY A 122 26.67 1.13 -3.28
N ILE A 123 26.84 -0.11 -2.82
CA ILE A 123 25.75 -0.90 -2.21
C ILE A 123 25.32 -0.23 -0.90
N SER A 124 24.01 -0.12 -0.70
CA SER A 124 23.45 0.33 0.56
C SER A 124 23.47 -0.81 1.61
N ILE A 125 24.02 -0.51 2.79
CA ILE A 125 24.12 -1.42 3.93
C ILE A 125 23.29 -0.83 5.07
N THR A 126 22.62 -1.69 5.85
CA THR A 126 21.89 -1.29 7.04
C THR A 126 22.50 -1.97 8.25
N HIS A 127 23.13 -1.19 9.14
CA HIS A 127 23.79 -1.68 10.35
C HIS A 127 23.55 -0.74 11.53
N ARG A 128 23.93 -1.18 12.73
CA ARG A 128 23.81 -0.42 13.96
C ARG A 128 25.09 0.38 14.25
N ILE A 129 24.94 1.61 14.71
CA ILE A 129 26.05 2.43 15.19
C ILE A 129 26.57 1.85 16.49
N LEU A 130 27.85 1.48 16.52
CA LEU A 130 28.58 1.08 17.73
C LEU A 130 29.25 2.26 18.40
N ASP A 131 29.90 3.11 17.59
CA ASP A 131 30.66 4.26 18.04
C ASP A 131 30.43 5.45 17.11
N LYS A 132 30.53 6.66 17.63
CA LYS A 132 30.40 7.92 16.92
C LYS A 132 31.62 8.79 17.24
N TYR A 133 32.31 9.25 16.21
CA TYR A 133 33.52 10.08 16.34
C TYR A 133 33.29 11.40 15.61
N TYR A 134 33.77 12.49 16.19
CA TYR A 134 33.86 13.75 15.47
C TYR A 134 35.20 13.78 14.72
N ASP A 135 35.16 13.99 13.42
CA ASP A 135 36.35 14.09 12.57
C ASP A 135 36.62 15.56 12.30
N GLU A 136 37.66 16.09 12.95
CA GLU A 136 38.07 17.51 12.83
C GLU A 136 38.52 17.85 11.41
N SER A 137 39.07 16.88 10.65
CA SER A 137 39.54 17.09 9.29
C SER A 137 38.37 17.24 8.29
N LEU A 138 37.26 16.56 8.55
CA LEU A 138 36.03 16.62 7.74
C LEU A 138 35.02 17.62 8.28
N GLY A 139 35.22 18.11 9.52
CA GLY A 139 34.26 18.99 10.20
C GLY A 139 32.90 18.34 10.48
N THR A 140 32.86 17.01 10.54
CA THR A 140 31.61 16.24 10.70
C THR A 140 31.86 14.93 11.45
N TYR A 141 30.79 14.12 11.61
CA TYR A 141 30.89 12.85 12.31
C TYR A 141 31.20 11.68 11.38
N THR A 142 31.88 10.68 11.94
CA THR A 142 32.07 9.35 11.36
C THR A 142 31.54 8.29 12.32
N TYR A 143 31.11 7.17 11.76
CA TYR A 143 30.44 6.12 12.56
C TYR A 143 31.13 4.78 12.35
N ARG A 144 31.34 4.07 13.46
CA ARG A 144 31.69 2.66 13.44
C ARG A 144 30.41 1.86 13.51
N THR A 145 30.18 0.99 12.57
CA THR A 145 28.94 0.22 12.43
C THR A 145 29.15 -1.27 12.57
N LYS A 146 28.08 -2.00 12.86
CA LYS A 146 28.07 -3.46 12.93
C LYS A 146 26.67 -4.01 12.65
N GLY A 147 26.58 -5.07 11.90
CA GLY A 147 25.37 -5.88 11.81
C GLY A 147 25.12 -6.63 13.12
N ASP A 148 23.89 -6.64 13.60
CA ASP A 148 23.51 -7.28 14.85
C ASP A 148 23.89 -8.78 14.90
N ASN A 149 23.88 -9.44 13.74
CA ASN A 149 24.25 -10.85 13.58
C ASN A 149 25.71 -11.07 13.15
N ASN A 150 26.49 -10.03 12.99
CA ASN A 150 27.91 -10.15 12.59
C ASN A 150 28.78 -10.39 13.83
N ASN A 151 29.85 -11.16 13.66
CA ASN A 151 30.81 -11.40 14.75
C ASN A 151 31.70 -10.18 15.02
N THR A 152 32.01 -9.40 13.98
CA THR A 152 32.95 -8.27 14.03
C THR A 152 32.24 -6.98 13.55
N ALA A 153 32.75 -5.85 13.99
CA ALA A 153 32.37 -4.55 13.42
C ALA A 153 32.84 -4.43 11.96
N ASP A 154 32.22 -3.51 11.23
CA ASP A 154 32.61 -3.20 9.88
C ASP A 154 34.05 -2.67 9.85
N SER A 155 34.78 -3.03 8.79
CA SER A 155 36.22 -2.70 8.68
C SER A 155 36.49 -1.23 8.45
N SER A 156 35.53 -0.52 7.86
CA SER A 156 35.66 0.89 7.48
C SER A 156 34.72 1.75 8.30
N LEU A 157 35.17 2.94 8.71
CA LEU A 157 34.30 3.95 9.28
C LEU A 157 33.38 4.52 8.20
N VAL A 158 32.16 4.85 8.58
CA VAL A 158 31.15 5.43 7.70
C VAL A 158 31.16 6.94 7.88
N PRO A 159 31.59 7.72 6.89
CA PRO A 159 31.44 9.18 6.92
C PRO A 159 29.97 9.57 6.91
N ASN A 160 29.63 10.69 7.54
CA ASN A 160 28.25 11.17 7.59
C ASN A 160 27.63 11.36 6.20
N ASP A 161 28.43 11.79 5.21
CA ASP A 161 27.97 11.99 3.83
C ASP A 161 27.51 10.69 3.15
N ASN A 162 27.99 9.55 3.63
CA ASN A 162 27.55 8.24 3.15
C ASN A 162 26.25 7.78 3.82
N VAL A 163 25.80 8.44 4.89
CA VAL A 163 24.57 8.05 5.61
C VAL A 163 23.34 8.48 4.82
N LEU A 164 22.54 7.50 4.41
CA LEU A 164 21.28 7.72 3.69
C LEU A 164 20.13 8.06 4.66
N GLY A 165 20.22 7.60 5.91
CA GLY A 165 19.27 7.94 6.97
C GLY A 165 19.20 6.92 8.11
N LYS A 166 18.56 7.32 9.20
CA LYS A 166 18.22 6.48 10.35
C LYS A 166 16.96 5.67 10.04
N VAL A 167 16.97 4.40 10.37
CA VAL A 167 15.79 3.52 10.27
C VAL A 167 14.77 3.94 11.32
N ILE A 168 13.59 4.32 10.85
CA ILE A 168 12.48 4.77 11.71
C ILE A 168 11.32 3.78 11.73
N LEU A 169 11.23 2.93 10.71
CA LEU A 169 10.15 1.94 10.59
C LEU A 169 10.66 0.70 9.87
N LYS A 170 10.25 -0.45 10.35
CA LYS A 170 10.47 -1.76 9.71
C LYS A 170 9.12 -2.36 9.33
N ILE A 171 8.98 -2.78 8.09
CA ILE A 171 7.76 -3.43 7.57
C ILE A 171 8.13 -4.87 7.21
N PRO A 172 7.69 -5.84 8.04
CA PRO A 172 8.08 -7.23 7.85
C PRO A 172 7.58 -7.82 6.52
N LYS A 173 8.44 -8.54 5.83
CA LYS A 173 8.13 -9.35 4.63
C LYS A 173 7.57 -8.57 3.42
N LEU A 174 7.50 -7.25 3.47
CA LEU A 174 6.95 -6.46 2.35
C LEU A 174 7.86 -6.51 1.11
N GLY A 175 9.14 -6.86 1.27
CA GLY A 175 10.06 -7.08 0.15
C GLY A 175 9.64 -8.22 -0.79
N TYR A 176 8.92 -9.24 -0.30
CA TYR A 176 8.35 -10.28 -1.17
C TYR A 176 7.32 -9.72 -2.16
N LEU A 177 6.56 -8.70 -1.75
CA LEU A 177 5.63 -8.02 -2.67
C LEU A 177 6.40 -7.27 -3.76
N GLN A 178 7.53 -6.65 -3.42
CA GLN A 178 8.40 -6.01 -4.41
C GLN A 178 8.94 -7.05 -5.42
N ASP A 179 9.41 -8.21 -4.97
CA ASP A 179 9.88 -9.28 -5.85
C ASP A 179 8.75 -9.73 -6.80
N LEU A 180 7.55 -9.90 -6.26
CA LEU A 180 6.37 -10.27 -7.06
C LEU A 180 6.07 -9.21 -8.13
N LEU A 181 6.01 -7.93 -7.75
CA LEU A 181 5.73 -6.83 -8.68
C LEU A 181 6.84 -6.60 -9.70
N SER A 182 8.10 -6.88 -9.35
CA SER A 182 9.25 -6.74 -10.24
C SER A 182 9.39 -7.90 -11.22
N SER A 183 8.73 -9.02 -10.96
CA SER A 183 8.71 -10.16 -11.87
C SER A 183 7.70 -9.93 -13.01
N LYS A 184 8.08 -10.29 -14.25
CA LYS A 184 7.19 -10.14 -15.43
C LYS A 184 5.85 -10.87 -15.23
N GLY A 185 5.88 -12.07 -14.64
CA GLY A 185 4.68 -12.84 -14.35
C GLY A 185 3.85 -12.29 -13.20
N GLY A 186 4.52 -11.82 -12.14
CA GLY A 186 3.86 -11.30 -10.94
C GLY A 186 3.07 -10.02 -11.20
N LEU A 187 3.62 -9.10 -11.98
CA LEU A 187 2.90 -7.89 -12.39
C LEU A 187 1.61 -8.23 -13.15
N ILE A 188 1.70 -9.17 -14.11
CA ILE A 188 0.54 -9.64 -14.87
C ILE A 188 -0.52 -10.23 -13.93
N ILE A 189 -0.11 -11.10 -13.00
CA ILE A 189 -1.03 -11.73 -12.05
C ILE A 189 -1.71 -10.68 -11.15
N VAL A 190 -0.95 -9.76 -10.58
CA VAL A 190 -1.47 -8.75 -9.64
C VAL A 190 -2.43 -7.77 -10.33
N VAL A 191 -2.23 -7.48 -11.61
CA VAL A 191 -3.10 -6.55 -12.36
C VAL A 191 -4.24 -7.32 -13.06
N LEU A 192 -3.93 -8.41 -13.74
CA LEU A 192 -4.89 -9.10 -14.60
C LEU A 192 -5.97 -9.83 -13.80
N ILE A 193 -5.62 -10.49 -12.70
CA ILE A 193 -6.59 -11.25 -11.90
C ILE A 193 -7.70 -10.34 -11.32
N PRO A 194 -7.41 -9.22 -10.64
CA PRO A 194 -8.44 -8.31 -10.16
C PRO A 194 -9.30 -7.73 -11.29
N CYS A 195 -8.67 -7.32 -12.41
CA CYS A 195 -9.39 -6.79 -13.56
C CYS A 195 -10.38 -7.81 -14.16
N LEU A 196 -9.93 -9.05 -14.36
CA LEU A 196 -10.79 -10.13 -14.86
C LEU A 196 -11.91 -10.49 -13.87
N THR A 197 -11.64 -10.42 -12.58
CA THR A 197 -12.64 -10.69 -11.54
C THR A 197 -13.74 -9.64 -11.55
N ILE A 198 -13.37 -8.35 -11.63
CA ILE A 198 -14.33 -7.25 -11.72
C ILE A 198 -15.14 -7.35 -13.01
N LEU A 199 -14.48 -7.57 -14.16
CA LEU A 199 -15.14 -7.69 -15.45
C LEU A 199 -16.12 -8.86 -15.50
N SER A 200 -15.74 -10.03 -15.00
CA SER A 200 -16.63 -11.20 -14.93
C SER A 200 -17.82 -10.95 -14.01
N TYR A 201 -17.62 -10.26 -12.89
CA TYR A 201 -18.73 -9.88 -12.00
C TYR A 201 -19.72 -8.95 -12.70
N ASP A 202 -19.24 -7.93 -13.44
CA ASP A 202 -20.10 -6.99 -14.14
C ASP A 202 -20.84 -7.65 -15.30
N ILE A 203 -20.21 -8.54 -16.06
CA ILE A 203 -20.84 -9.33 -17.10
C ILE A 203 -21.96 -10.20 -16.53
N MET A 204 -21.69 -10.93 -15.42
CA MET A 204 -22.72 -11.75 -14.78
C MET A 204 -23.91 -10.92 -14.28
N LYS A 205 -23.66 -9.73 -13.76
CA LYS A 205 -24.70 -8.79 -13.33
C LYS A 205 -25.57 -8.31 -14.50
N LEU A 206 -24.94 -8.00 -15.65
CA LEU A 206 -25.63 -7.62 -16.88
C LEU A 206 -26.50 -8.76 -17.42
N LEU A 207 -25.95 -9.98 -17.52
CA LEU A 207 -26.67 -11.16 -18.00
C LEU A 207 -27.90 -11.46 -17.11
N LYS A 208 -27.78 -11.35 -15.80
CA LYS A 208 -28.92 -11.49 -14.86
C LYS A 208 -30.01 -10.45 -15.10
N LYS A 209 -29.64 -9.18 -15.36
CA LYS A 209 -30.61 -8.13 -15.68
C LYS A 209 -31.36 -8.38 -17.00
N ILE A 210 -30.65 -8.83 -18.04
CA ILE A 210 -31.22 -9.17 -19.35
C ILE A 210 -32.19 -10.36 -19.20
N GLY A 211 -31.78 -11.42 -18.52
CA GLY A 211 -32.63 -12.59 -18.29
C GLY A 211 -33.90 -12.30 -17.49
N GLN A 212 -33.87 -11.33 -16.56
CA GLN A 212 -35.05 -10.88 -15.85
C GLN A 212 -36.00 -10.06 -16.73
N LYS A 213 -35.49 -9.20 -17.62
CA LYS A 213 -36.33 -8.46 -18.57
C LYS A 213 -37.03 -9.38 -19.57
N THR A 214 -36.35 -10.42 -20.02
CA THR A 214 -36.93 -11.38 -21.03
C THR A 214 -38.05 -12.23 -20.42
N LYS A 215 -38.02 -12.48 -19.08
CA LYS A 215 -39.13 -13.17 -18.39
C LYS A 215 -40.39 -12.32 -18.25
N LEU A 216 -40.23 -11.00 -18.02
CA LEU A 216 -41.36 -10.06 -17.88
C LEU A 216 -42.07 -9.74 -19.22
N VAL A 217 -41.44 -10.00 -20.36
CA VAL A 217 -42.04 -9.80 -21.71
C VAL A 217 -42.80 -11.04 -22.21
N LYS A 218 -42.61 -12.21 -21.57
CA LYS A 218 -43.27 -13.48 -21.97
C LYS A 218 -44.52 -13.83 -21.11
N GLU A 219 -44.85 -13.05 -20.09
CA GLU A 219 -46.10 -13.10 -19.32
C GLU A 219 -47.04 -11.97 -19.76
#